data_45524ab74e059d9612cd483fd81cef7b
#
_entry.id   45524ab74e059d9612cd483fd81cef7b
#
_cell.length_a   1.000
_cell.length_b   1.000
_cell.length_c   1.000
_cell.angle_alpha   90.00
_cell.angle_beta   90.00
_cell.angle_gamma   90.00
#
_symmetry.space_group_name_H-M   'P 1'
#
loop_
_entity.id
_entity.type
_entity.pdbx_description
1 polymer ?
#
loop_
_entity_poly.entity_id
_entity_poly.type
_entity_poly.pdbx_seq_one_letter_code
_entity_poly.pdbx_strand_id
1 'polypeptide(L)'
;MKLKTIVSTLLFLFGFTAIAQVEIKTESKEFQLGDGLRFNVNYGDYKFKIGGFIQGVYEYDKTEGAVANNYMNAKNAYLTISGSMLKEKVSFLIQNNFSNGKPLLDAWVAYAPILNLKITFGQKQTFTNNREMTFFEDKLQFVDRGIFSTQFSNLGREFGVFIESEFQEGNFIIKPKIAITSGDGLNSFGANSTDVDQGGLKYGGRIDILPLGNFKKGNDGYIADLKHEDQLKVLLGSAYSYNIGASNKVGEGHGDFMLYDTTGKVKLPDYRKFYEDILFKYKGFSLLGEYVNATATSLKGSFLDSAATRSLYLTEISEYLVLGDGYNVQAGYVTKSGYSLDLRYEKLNQEFDNDAAILLDQEAYTIGLTKYFKGNNFKIQAAVSSKNLDKYNATTTNIETIKTITAQFAVQVVF
;
A
#
# COMPACT_ATOMS: atom_id res chain seq x y z
N MET A 1 2.01 -59.93 -5.68
CA MET A 1 2.21 -59.94 -4.22
C MET A 1 3.10 -58.76 -3.75
N LYS A 2 3.02 -57.55 -4.35
CA LYS A 2 3.84 -56.39 -3.98
C LYS A 2 3.04 -55.10 -3.71
N LEU A 3 1.72 -55.11 -3.87
CA LEU A 3 0.88 -53.93 -3.66
C LEU A 3 0.28 -53.83 -2.24
N LYS A 4 0.15 -54.94 -1.54
CA LYS A 4 -0.39 -54.97 -0.15
C LYS A 4 0.60 -54.52 0.93
N THR A 5 1.91 -54.62 0.68
CA THR A 5 2.95 -54.25 1.62
C THR A 5 3.18 -52.73 1.63
N ILE A 6 2.97 -52.02 0.52
CA ILE A 6 3.15 -50.57 0.44
C ILE A 6 1.99 -49.82 1.13
N VAL A 7 0.77 -50.36 1.05
CA VAL A 7 -0.40 -49.75 1.71
C VAL A 7 -0.35 -49.94 3.23
N SER A 8 0.24 -51.05 3.74
CA SER A 8 0.43 -51.25 5.18
C SER A 8 1.49 -50.33 5.79
N THR A 9 2.51 -49.93 5.05
CA THR A 9 3.57 -49.04 5.56
C THR A 9 3.14 -47.57 5.55
N LEU A 10 2.24 -47.16 4.66
CA LEU A 10 1.65 -45.82 4.67
C LEU A 10 0.58 -45.62 5.77
N LEU A 11 -0.07 -46.68 6.20
CA LEU A 11 -1.04 -46.62 7.32
C LEU A 11 -0.36 -46.61 8.69
N PHE A 12 0.90 -47.02 8.81
CA PHE A 12 1.66 -46.98 10.06
C PHE A 12 2.31 -45.62 10.36
N LEU A 13 2.40 -44.72 9.36
CA LEU A 13 2.92 -43.37 9.52
C LEU A 13 1.89 -42.35 10.02
N PHE A 14 0.62 -42.73 10.07
CA PHE A 14 -0.46 -41.87 10.64
C PHE A 14 -0.93 -42.29 12.05
N GLY A 15 -0.24 -43.21 12.69
CA GLY A 15 -0.64 -43.77 14.00
C GLY A 15 -0.06 -43.12 15.24
N PHE A 16 0.69 -42.03 15.16
CA PHE A 16 1.06 -41.21 16.29
C PHE A 16 0.18 -39.96 16.38
N THR A 17 -1.09 -40.12 16.71
CA THR A 17 -1.82 -39.05 17.38
C THR A 17 -1.25 -38.92 18.80
N ALA A 18 -0.14 -38.23 18.93
CA ALA A 18 0.14 -37.57 20.19
C ALA A 18 -0.99 -36.56 20.34
N ILE A 19 -1.98 -36.88 21.17
CA ILE A 19 -2.93 -35.90 21.72
C ILE A 19 -2.05 -35.01 22.59
N ALA A 20 -1.33 -34.07 22.00
CA ALA A 20 -0.79 -32.96 22.72
C ALA A 20 -2.02 -32.24 23.28
N GLN A 21 -2.23 -32.35 24.58
CA GLN A 21 -3.24 -31.58 25.29
C GLN A 21 -2.82 -30.13 25.15
N VAL A 22 -3.40 -29.45 24.13
CA VAL A 22 -3.14 -28.05 23.86
C VAL A 22 -3.86 -27.24 24.92
N GLU A 23 -3.14 -26.79 25.94
CA GLU A 23 -3.70 -25.89 26.94
C GLU A 23 -3.85 -24.51 26.32
N ILE A 24 -5.06 -24.19 25.87
CA ILE A 24 -5.40 -22.85 25.39
C ILE A 24 -5.67 -21.99 26.62
N LYS A 25 -4.72 -21.16 27.00
CA LYS A 25 -4.96 -20.10 27.99
C LYS A 25 -5.52 -18.88 27.24
N THR A 26 -6.82 -18.68 27.36
CA THR A 26 -7.41 -17.37 27.03
C THR A 26 -7.06 -16.41 28.16
N GLU A 27 -6.28 -15.38 27.87
CA GLU A 27 -6.13 -14.28 28.83
C GLU A 27 -7.51 -13.61 28.94
N SER A 28 -8.16 -13.75 30.08
CA SER A 28 -9.42 -13.06 30.40
C SER A 28 -9.16 -11.60 30.75
N LYS A 29 -8.57 -10.84 29.84
CA LYS A 29 -8.59 -9.40 29.90
C LYS A 29 -9.92 -8.92 29.37
N GLU A 30 -10.49 -7.90 30.03
CA GLU A 30 -11.63 -7.18 29.50
C GLU A 30 -11.38 -6.83 28.02
N PHE A 31 -12.29 -7.27 27.12
CA PHE A 31 -12.17 -7.04 25.69
C PHE A 31 -12.19 -5.54 25.44
N GLN A 32 -11.12 -5.01 24.87
CA GLN A 32 -11.06 -3.62 24.42
C GLN A 32 -11.16 -3.55 22.91
N LEU A 33 -11.92 -2.59 22.43
CA LEU A 33 -12.10 -2.34 21.00
C LEU A 33 -10.73 -2.17 20.29
N GLY A 34 -10.48 -2.96 19.22
CA GLY A 34 -9.23 -2.99 18.48
C GLY A 34 -8.18 -3.99 19.00
N ASP A 35 -8.44 -4.64 20.14
CA ASP A 35 -7.52 -5.66 20.65
C ASP A 35 -7.57 -6.96 19.85
N GLY A 36 -8.69 -7.27 19.23
CA GLY A 36 -8.94 -8.55 18.56
C GLY A 36 -8.98 -9.71 19.55
N LEU A 37 -9.27 -10.90 19.05
CA LEU A 37 -9.18 -12.14 19.82
C LEU A 37 -7.72 -12.59 19.85
N ARG A 38 -7.19 -12.84 21.05
CA ARG A 38 -5.81 -13.29 21.25
C ARG A 38 -5.78 -14.65 21.92
N PHE A 39 -4.96 -15.53 21.37
CA PHE A 39 -4.75 -16.89 21.90
C PHE A 39 -3.26 -17.11 22.08
N ASN A 40 -2.89 -17.58 23.28
CA ASN A 40 -1.53 -18.04 23.58
C ASN A 40 -1.58 -19.55 23.81
N VAL A 41 -0.70 -20.28 23.13
CA VAL A 41 -0.60 -21.74 23.21
C VAL A 41 0.81 -22.10 23.65
N ASN A 42 0.97 -23.22 24.39
CA ASN A 42 2.25 -23.69 24.90
C ASN A 42 3.04 -22.60 25.66
N TYR A 43 2.44 -22.06 26.73
CA TYR A 43 3.07 -21.03 27.59
C TYR A 43 3.56 -19.78 26.83
N GLY A 44 2.92 -19.47 25.68
CA GLY A 44 3.25 -18.28 24.88
C GLY A 44 4.28 -18.51 23.78
N ASP A 45 4.71 -19.75 23.52
CA ASP A 45 5.54 -20.07 22.37
C ASP A 45 4.82 -19.80 21.05
N TYR A 46 3.50 -19.91 21.04
CA TYR A 46 2.63 -19.58 19.90
C TYR A 46 1.64 -18.50 20.31
N LYS A 47 1.62 -17.41 19.60
CA LYS A 47 0.70 -16.29 19.79
C LYS A 47 -0.11 -16.11 18.51
N PHE A 48 -1.42 -16.00 18.66
CA PHE A 48 -2.35 -15.75 17.56
C PHE A 48 -3.22 -14.54 17.88
N LYS A 49 -3.53 -13.76 16.85
CA LYS A 49 -4.47 -12.65 16.93
C LYS A 49 -5.41 -12.71 15.72
N ILE A 50 -6.72 -12.64 15.99
CA ILE A 50 -7.76 -12.45 14.99
C ILE A 50 -8.39 -11.10 15.26
N GLY A 51 -8.48 -10.25 14.23
CA GLY A 51 -9.06 -8.92 14.31
C GLY A 51 -9.43 -8.44 12.92
N GLY A 52 -9.89 -7.21 12.84
CA GLY A 52 -10.27 -6.63 11.58
C GLY A 52 -10.84 -5.23 11.77
N PHE A 53 -11.39 -4.69 10.70
CA PHE A 53 -12.16 -3.45 10.78
C PHE A 53 -13.24 -3.40 9.71
N ILE A 54 -14.27 -2.64 9.99
CA ILE A 54 -15.34 -2.31 9.06
C ILE A 54 -15.38 -0.81 8.92
N GLN A 55 -15.52 -0.34 7.68
CA GLN A 55 -15.70 1.06 7.34
C GLN A 55 -16.88 1.21 6.38
N GLY A 56 -17.95 1.84 6.85
CA GLY A 56 -19.08 2.29 6.02
C GLY A 56 -18.83 3.71 5.55
N VAL A 57 -19.15 3.99 4.28
CA VAL A 57 -18.96 5.31 3.66
C VAL A 57 -20.23 5.74 2.93
N TYR A 58 -20.61 7.02 3.10
CA TYR A 58 -21.43 7.76 2.17
C TYR A 58 -20.53 8.69 1.37
N GLU A 59 -20.72 8.74 0.05
CA GLU A 59 -19.98 9.61 -0.85
C GLU A 59 -20.91 10.32 -1.82
N TYR A 60 -20.68 11.60 -2.00
CA TYR A 60 -21.25 12.44 -3.03
C TYR A 60 -20.14 12.93 -3.95
N ASP A 61 -20.30 12.73 -5.25
CA ASP A 61 -19.36 13.13 -6.28
C ASP A 61 -20.01 13.97 -7.36
N LYS A 62 -19.43 15.11 -7.70
CA LYS A 62 -19.89 16.03 -8.71
C LYS A 62 -18.76 16.52 -9.58
N THR A 63 -18.70 16.01 -10.81
CA THR A 63 -17.83 16.54 -11.85
C THR A 63 -18.57 17.62 -12.63
N GLU A 64 -17.87 18.68 -13.00
CA GLU A 64 -18.39 19.77 -13.81
C GLU A 64 -18.94 19.24 -15.15
N GLY A 65 -20.11 19.71 -15.55
CA GLY A 65 -20.81 19.22 -16.75
C GLY A 65 -21.49 17.85 -16.63
N ALA A 66 -21.22 17.05 -15.58
CA ALA A 66 -21.82 15.73 -15.38
C ALA A 66 -22.97 15.76 -14.36
N VAL A 67 -23.77 14.70 -14.30
CA VAL A 67 -24.76 14.48 -13.22
C VAL A 67 -24.03 14.12 -11.94
N ALA A 68 -24.49 14.62 -10.79
CA ALA A 68 -23.93 14.23 -9.51
C ALA A 68 -24.29 12.78 -9.18
N ASN A 69 -23.31 12.04 -8.63
CA ASN A 69 -23.51 10.70 -8.12
C ASN A 69 -23.43 10.71 -6.59
N ASN A 70 -24.18 9.81 -5.96
CA ASN A 70 -24.04 9.55 -4.55
C ASN A 70 -24.28 8.07 -4.26
N TYR A 71 -23.57 7.51 -3.31
CA TYR A 71 -23.67 6.12 -2.95
C TYR A 71 -23.27 5.85 -1.49
N MET A 72 -23.79 4.75 -0.97
CA MET A 72 -23.42 4.19 0.33
C MET A 72 -22.92 2.79 0.15
N ASN A 73 -21.80 2.45 0.79
CA ASN A 73 -21.28 1.09 0.75
C ASN A 73 -20.44 0.74 2.00
N ALA A 74 -20.21 -0.56 2.16
CA ALA A 74 -19.17 -1.07 3.05
C ALA A 74 -17.83 -0.99 2.30
N LYS A 75 -17.16 0.16 2.39
CA LYS A 75 -15.92 0.42 1.66
C LYS A 75 -14.83 -0.57 1.99
N ASN A 76 -14.69 -0.88 3.29
CA ASN A 76 -13.70 -1.80 3.79
C ASN A 76 -14.33 -2.77 4.80
N ALA A 77 -14.08 -4.07 4.61
CA ALA A 77 -14.48 -5.14 5.52
C ALA A 77 -13.29 -6.11 5.66
N TYR A 78 -12.38 -5.78 6.58
CA TYR A 78 -11.13 -6.52 6.77
C TYR A 78 -11.25 -7.59 7.82
N LEU A 79 -10.68 -8.75 7.53
CA LEU A 79 -10.35 -9.77 8.51
C LEU A 79 -8.85 -10.03 8.46
N THR A 80 -8.20 -10.00 9.62
CA THR A 80 -6.76 -10.21 9.76
C THR A 80 -6.52 -11.35 10.76
N ILE A 81 -5.75 -12.34 10.34
CA ILE A 81 -5.22 -13.40 11.19
C ILE A 81 -3.70 -13.22 11.21
N SER A 82 -3.12 -13.07 12.38
CA SER A 82 -1.68 -12.93 12.55
C SER A 82 -1.19 -13.74 13.71
N GLY A 83 0.10 -14.02 13.72
CA GLY A 83 0.68 -14.75 14.86
C GLY A 83 2.20 -14.75 14.84
N SER A 84 2.75 -15.27 15.93
CA SER A 84 4.18 -15.52 16.06
C SER A 84 4.44 -16.86 16.74
N MET A 85 5.59 -17.46 16.44
CA MET A 85 6.05 -18.72 16.98
C MET A 85 7.58 -18.71 17.16
N LEU A 86 8.11 -19.76 17.80
CA LEU A 86 9.56 -19.90 18.07
C LEU A 86 10.10 -18.68 18.82
N LYS A 87 9.46 -18.27 19.91
CA LYS A 87 9.79 -17.08 20.71
C LYS A 87 9.86 -15.81 19.85
N GLU A 88 8.83 -15.65 19.02
CA GLU A 88 8.64 -14.51 18.11
C GLU A 88 9.66 -14.42 16.95
N LYS A 89 10.52 -15.41 16.75
CA LYS A 89 11.43 -15.44 15.60
C LYS A 89 10.73 -15.65 14.27
N VAL A 90 9.60 -16.38 14.26
CA VAL A 90 8.77 -16.56 13.09
C VAL A 90 7.46 -15.83 13.32
N SER A 91 7.00 -15.07 12.34
CA SER A 91 5.69 -14.40 12.36
C SER A 91 5.00 -14.56 11.02
N PHE A 92 3.68 -14.44 11.02
CA PHE A 92 2.87 -14.50 9.81
C PHE A 92 1.68 -13.55 9.90
N LEU A 93 1.14 -13.21 8.74
CA LEU A 93 -0.09 -12.45 8.62
C LEU A 93 -0.86 -12.90 7.38
N ILE A 94 -2.17 -13.07 7.53
CA ILE A 94 -3.14 -13.23 6.45
C ILE A 94 -4.18 -12.13 6.64
N GLN A 95 -4.43 -11.35 5.59
CA GLN A 95 -5.40 -10.26 5.61
C GLN A 95 -6.26 -10.28 4.36
N ASN A 96 -7.57 -10.26 4.55
CA ASN A 96 -8.56 -10.17 3.48
C ASN A 96 -9.38 -8.88 3.61
N ASN A 97 -9.73 -8.27 2.48
CA ASN A 97 -10.79 -7.27 2.39
C ASN A 97 -11.95 -7.85 1.59
N PHE A 98 -13.04 -8.21 2.25
CA PHE A 98 -14.23 -8.80 1.61
C PHE A 98 -15.04 -7.81 0.76
N SER A 99 -14.73 -6.51 0.84
CA SER A 99 -15.31 -5.50 -0.04
C SER A 99 -14.57 -5.38 -1.38
N ASN A 100 -13.48 -6.12 -1.58
CA ASN A 100 -12.66 -6.07 -2.80
C ASN A 100 -12.90 -7.32 -3.67
N GLY A 101 -12.89 -7.15 -4.99
CA GLY A 101 -12.98 -8.26 -5.96
C GLY A 101 -11.78 -9.24 -5.91
N LYS A 102 -10.61 -8.77 -5.45
CA LYS A 102 -9.44 -9.59 -5.07
C LYS A 102 -9.25 -9.49 -3.57
N PRO A 103 -9.92 -10.34 -2.75
CA PRO A 103 -10.01 -10.13 -1.30
C PRO A 103 -8.69 -10.35 -0.55
N LEU A 104 -7.80 -11.25 -1.01
CA LEU A 104 -6.54 -11.52 -0.32
C LEU A 104 -5.54 -10.39 -0.56
N LEU A 105 -5.26 -9.61 0.48
CA LEU A 105 -4.34 -8.48 0.44
C LEU A 105 -2.94 -8.88 0.91
N ASP A 106 -2.84 -9.45 2.08
CA ASP A 106 -1.56 -9.85 2.69
C ASP A 106 -1.59 -11.35 3.00
N ALA A 107 -0.53 -12.07 2.61
CA ALA A 107 -0.30 -13.47 2.95
C ALA A 107 1.21 -13.71 2.97
N TRP A 108 1.82 -13.62 4.15
CA TRP A 108 3.28 -13.71 4.28
C TRP A 108 3.73 -14.40 5.56
N VAL A 109 4.95 -14.93 5.51
CA VAL A 109 5.70 -15.45 6.64
C VAL A 109 6.99 -14.67 6.75
N ALA A 110 7.40 -14.32 7.98
CA ALA A 110 8.65 -13.63 8.24
C ALA A 110 9.50 -14.40 9.26
N TYR A 111 10.80 -14.33 9.08
CA TYR A 111 11.80 -14.86 9.99
C TYR A 111 12.75 -13.77 10.47
N ALA A 112 12.92 -13.65 11.79
CA ALA A 112 13.84 -12.73 12.43
C ALA A 112 15.00 -13.54 13.07
N PRO A 113 16.10 -13.78 12.34
CA PRO A 113 17.25 -14.54 12.88
C PRO A 113 17.89 -13.83 14.07
N ILE A 114 17.96 -12.52 14.01
CA ILE A 114 18.48 -11.63 15.06
C ILE A 114 17.50 -10.46 15.26
N LEU A 115 17.65 -9.73 16.36
CA LEU A 115 16.68 -8.72 16.81
C LEU A 115 16.41 -7.61 15.79
N ASN A 116 17.41 -7.21 15.04
CA ASN A 116 17.35 -6.07 14.12
C ASN A 116 17.36 -6.48 12.63
N LEU A 117 17.04 -7.72 12.30
CA LEU A 117 16.93 -8.22 10.93
C LEU A 117 15.67 -9.07 10.77
N LYS A 118 14.85 -8.72 9.80
CA LYS A 118 13.63 -9.44 9.46
C LYS A 118 13.60 -9.73 7.97
N ILE A 119 13.38 -10.99 7.62
CA ILE A 119 13.22 -11.46 6.24
C ILE A 119 11.79 -11.95 6.09
N THR A 120 11.05 -11.37 5.15
CA THR A 120 9.65 -11.72 4.88
C THR A 120 9.54 -12.30 3.48
N PHE A 121 8.77 -13.37 3.33
CA PHE A 121 8.40 -13.96 2.05
C PHE A 121 6.89 -14.04 1.93
N GLY A 122 6.35 -13.66 0.78
CA GLY A 122 4.92 -13.67 0.49
C GLY A 122 4.42 -12.33 -0.02
N GLN A 123 3.08 -12.19 -0.07
CA GLN A 123 2.41 -10.97 -0.50
C GLN A 123 2.18 -10.06 0.70
N LYS A 124 2.66 -8.83 0.60
CA LYS A 124 2.47 -7.81 1.66
C LYS A 124 2.43 -6.39 1.10
N GLN A 125 1.99 -5.46 1.94
CA GLN A 125 2.19 -4.02 1.71
C GLN A 125 3.68 -3.75 1.49
N THR A 126 4.03 -3.23 0.31
CA THR A 126 5.43 -2.89 0.01
C THR A 126 5.82 -1.56 0.63
N PHE A 127 7.09 -1.42 0.96
CA PHE A 127 7.67 -0.17 1.44
C PHE A 127 8.32 0.64 0.30
N THR A 128 8.31 0.13 -0.93
CA THR A 128 8.93 0.79 -2.10
C THR A 128 7.98 1.77 -2.79
N ASN A 129 6.96 2.25 -2.08
CA ASN A 129 6.00 3.27 -2.47
C ASN A 129 6.15 4.54 -1.60
N ASN A 130 5.31 5.54 -1.85
CA ASN A 130 5.21 6.73 -1.00
C ASN A 130 4.77 6.37 0.43
N ARG A 131 4.95 7.30 1.37
CA ARG A 131 4.67 7.08 2.80
C ARG A 131 3.21 6.75 3.07
N GLU A 132 2.27 7.49 2.50
CA GLU A 132 0.84 7.23 2.72
C GLU A 132 0.48 5.80 2.32
N MET A 133 1.05 5.26 1.22
CA MET A 133 0.83 3.88 0.79
C MET A 133 1.40 2.83 1.73
N THR A 134 2.33 3.17 2.62
CA THR A 134 2.86 2.21 3.62
C THR A 134 1.92 2.01 4.82
N PHE A 135 0.91 2.85 4.99
CA PHE A 135 -0.11 2.69 6.03
C PHE A 135 -1.29 1.87 5.53
N PHE A 136 -1.89 1.06 6.41
CA PHE A 136 -3.13 0.36 6.12
C PHE A 136 -4.31 1.32 6.04
N GLU A 137 -5.36 0.92 5.38
CA GLU A 137 -6.54 1.73 5.09
C GLU A 137 -7.25 2.23 6.36
N ASP A 138 -7.25 1.45 7.45
CA ASP A 138 -7.79 1.86 8.75
C ASP A 138 -6.97 2.97 9.42
N LYS A 139 -5.72 3.19 9.00
CA LYS A 139 -4.76 4.14 9.60
C LYS A 139 -4.76 5.52 8.92
N LEU A 140 -5.48 5.67 7.84
CA LEU A 140 -5.48 6.91 7.07
C LEU A 140 -6.06 8.08 7.88
N GLN A 141 -5.52 9.25 7.64
CA GLN A 141 -5.95 10.52 8.25
C GLN A 141 -7.24 11.03 7.61
N PHE A 142 -7.42 10.80 6.31
CA PHE A 142 -8.66 11.06 5.57
C PHE A 142 -9.44 9.77 5.33
N VAL A 143 -10.65 9.91 4.77
CA VAL A 143 -11.49 8.77 4.38
C VAL A 143 -10.81 7.95 3.29
N ASP A 144 -10.13 8.64 2.37
CA ASP A 144 -9.40 8.07 1.24
C ASP A 144 -7.94 8.49 1.18
N ARG A 145 -7.16 7.68 0.46
CA ARG A 145 -5.85 8.07 -0.01
C ARG A 145 -5.96 9.24 -0.98
N GLY A 146 -4.91 10.06 -1.05
CA GLY A 146 -4.81 11.14 -1.99
C GLY A 146 -4.68 10.70 -3.45
N ILE A 147 -4.90 11.66 -4.36
CA ILE A 147 -4.65 11.45 -5.79
C ILE A 147 -3.19 11.12 -6.05
N PHE A 148 -2.27 11.68 -5.30
CA PHE A 148 -0.85 11.37 -5.34
C PHE A 148 -0.59 9.86 -5.14
N SER A 149 -1.16 9.26 -4.11
CA SER A 149 -1.00 7.84 -3.83
C SER A 149 -1.69 6.95 -4.86
N THR A 150 -2.92 7.30 -5.27
CA THR A 150 -3.75 6.45 -6.13
C THR A 150 -3.40 6.53 -7.61
N GLN A 151 -2.70 7.59 -8.06
CA GLN A 151 -2.21 7.69 -9.43
C GLN A 151 -0.92 6.88 -9.63
N PHE A 152 0.00 6.88 -8.67
CA PHE A 152 1.30 6.21 -8.81
C PHE A 152 1.33 4.78 -8.26
N SER A 153 0.28 4.33 -7.59
CA SER A 153 0.16 2.97 -7.05
C SER A 153 -1.28 2.49 -7.10
N ASN A 154 -1.49 1.21 -7.23
CA ASN A 154 -2.82 0.60 -7.17
C ASN A 154 -3.20 0.31 -5.70
N LEU A 155 -2.78 -0.84 -5.17
CA LEU A 155 -3.04 -1.23 -3.78
C LEU A 155 -1.78 -1.27 -2.92
N GLY A 156 -0.61 -1.06 -3.52
CA GLY A 156 0.67 -1.05 -2.84
C GLY A 156 1.08 -2.38 -2.23
N ARG A 157 0.52 -3.51 -2.69
CA ARG A 157 0.91 -4.84 -2.27
C ARG A 157 1.65 -5.55 -3.37
N GLU A 158 2.67 -6.31 -2.99
CA GLU A 158 3.48 -7.09 -3.91
C GLU A 158 3.87 -8.42 -3.30
N PHE A 159 4.04 -9.44 -4.15
CA PHE A 159 4.55 -10.76 -3.77
C PHE A 159 6.06 -10.80 -3.97
N GLY A 160 6.81 -11.24 -2.95
CA GLY A 160 8.26 -11.33 -3.06
C GLY A 160 8.99 -11.59 -1.75
N VAL A 161 10.28 -11.22 -1.76
CA VAL A 161 11.17 -11.24 -0.59
C VAL A 161 11.42 -9.82 -0.14
N PHE A 162 11.27 -9.57 1.16
CA PHE A 162 11.49 -8.28 1.80
C PHE A 162 12.47 -8.45 2.95
N ILE A 163 13.51 -7.63 2.99
CA ILE A 163 14.54 -7.61 4.02
C ILE A 163 14.48 -6.24 4.69
N GLU A 164 14.30 -6.23 6.00
CA GLU A 164 14.16 -5.03 6.82
C GLU A 164 15.17 -5.11 7.97
N SER A 165 15.90 -4.01 8.19
CA SER A 165 16.84 -3.87 9.30
C SER A 165 16.62 -2.56 10.04
N GLU A 166 17.09 -2.50 11.30
CA GLU A 166 17.08 -1.29 12.12
C GLU A 166 18.42 -1.16 12.83
N PHE A 167 19.04 0.02 12.72
CA PHE A 167 20.26 0.38 13.42
C PHE A 167 20.00 1.62 14.26
N GLN A 168 20.40 1.60 15.51
CA GLN A 168 20.20 2.69 16.45
C GLN A 168 21.49 3.04 17.18
N GLU A 169 21.82 4.33 17.21
CA GLU A 169 22.89 4.89 18.02
C GLU A 169 22.35 6.12 18.78
N GLY A 170 22.20 5.99 20.08
CA GLY A 170 21.52 7.01 20.89
C GLY A 170 20.08 7.23 20.43
N ASN A 171 19.78 8.46 20.02
CA ASN A 171 18.47 8.82 19.44
C ASN A 171 18.41 8.71 17.92
N PHE A 172 19.55 8.48 17.26
CA PHE A 172 19.61 8.40 15.81
C PHE A 172 19.31 6.98 15.36
N ILE A 173 18.34 6.83 14.44
CA ILE A 173 17.89 5.51 13.96
C ILE A 173 17.85 5.52 12.43
N ILE A 174 18.38 4.45 11.82
CA ILE A 174 18.32 4.19 10.38
C ILE A 174 17.66 2.83 10.17
N LYS A 175 16.68 2.77 9.25
CA LYS A 175 15.96 1.55 8.88
C LYS A 175 16.10 1.28 7.38
N PRO A 176 17.19 0.65 6.93
CA PRO A 176 17.34 0.23 5.54
C PRO A 176 16.45 -0.98 5.26
N LYS A 177 15.86 -0.99 4.05
CA LYS A 177 14.95 -2.04 3.59
C LYS A 177 15.21 -2.33 2.11
N ILE A 178 15.15 -3.60 1.73
CA ILE A 178 15.32 -4.06 0.35
C ILE A 178 14.17 -5.01 0.01
N ALA A 179 13.66 -4.93 -1.22
CA ALA A 179 12.64 -5.84 -1.74
C ALA A 179 13.02 -6.33 -3.13
N ILE A 180 12.72 -7.61 -3.37
CA ILE A 180 12.73 -8.23 -4.70
C ILE A 180 11.35 -8.87 -4.85
N THR A 181 10.56 -8.36 -5.80
CA THR A 181 9.17 -8.75 -5.99
C THR A 181 8.89 -9.14 -7.43
N SER A 182 7.75 -9.79 -7.69
CA SER A 182 7.33 -10.16 -9.04
C SER A 182 7.01 -8.96 -9.93
N GLY A 183 6.63 -7.80 -9.35
CA GLY A 183 6.13 -6.67 -10.11
C GLY A 183 4.65 -6.75 -10.48
N ASP A 184 3.94 -7.80 -10.04
CA ASP A 184 2.55 -8.11 -10.42
C ASP A 184 1.50 -7.50 -9.50
N GLY A 185 1.92 -6.77 -8.47
CA GLY A 185 0.99 -6.28 -7.45
C GLY A 185 0.35 -7.43 -6.67
N LEU A 186 -0.99 -7.48 -6.63
CA LEU A 186 -1.72 -8.62 -6.05
C LEU A 186 -1.66 -9.83 -6.99
N ASN A 187 -0.81 -10.77 -6.66
CA ASN A 187 -0.59 -12.00 -7.42
C ASN A 187 -0.79 -13.24 -6.53
N SER A 188 -2.03 -13.51 -6.15
CA SER A 188 -2.32 -14.44 -5.07
C SER A 188 -3.00 -15.75 -5.46
N PHE A 189 -3.34 -15.98 -6.73
CA PHE A 189 -4.20 -17.14 -7.07
C PHE A 189 -3.74 -17.89 -8.31
N GLY A 190 -2.78 -18.79 -8.21
CA GLY A 190 -2.49 -19.84 -9.18
C GLY A 190 -2.87 -19.53 -10.64
N ALA A 191 -3.83 -20.24 -11.21
CA ALA A 191 -4.30 -20.02 -12.57
C ALA A 191 -4.98 -18.66 -12.83
N ASN A 192 -5.35 -17.93 -11.78
CA ASN A 192 -5.87 -16.56 -11.86
C ASN A 192 -4.81 -15.52 -11.46
N SER A 193 -3.55 -15.93 -11.38
CA SER A 193 -2.42 -15.03 -11.19
C SER A 193 -2.38 -13.99 -12.30
N THR A 194 -1.95 -12.79 -11.96
CA THR A 194 -1.74 -11.70 -12.93
C THR A 194 -0.39 -11.79 -13.63
N ASP A 195 0.47 -12.70 -13.19
CA ASP A 195 1.74 -12.98 -13.85
C ASP A 195 1.51 -13.71 -15.16
N VAL A 196 1.90 -13.08 -16.25
CA VAL A 196 1.80 -13.60 -17.62
C VAL A 196 3.17 -13.86 -18.23
N ASP A 197 4.23 -13.92 -17.42
CA ASP A 197 5.63 -14.19 -17.81
C ASP A 197 6.17 -13.22 -18.87
N GLN A 198 5.69 -11.99 -18.90
CA GLN A 198 6.09 -11.01 -19.92
C GLN A 198 7.06 -9.97 -19.41
N GLY A 199 7.23 -9.86 -18.09
CA GLY A 199 8.16 -8.95 -17.45
C GLY A 199 9.26 -9.66 -16.69
N GLY A 200 10.09 -8.87 -16.04
CA GLY A 200 11.10 -9.35 -15.10
C GLY A 200 10.66 -9.09 -13.66
N LEU A 201 11.64 -9.19 -12.76
CA LEU A 201 11.43 -8.87 -11.35
C LEU A 201 11.48 -7.36 -11.14
N LYS A 202 10.84 -6.91 -10.06
CA LYS A 202 10.94 -5.56 -9.55
C LYS A 202 11.90 -5.54 -8.36
N TYR A 203 12.89 -4.67 -8.43
CA TYR A 203 13.86 -4.42 -7.38
C TYR A 203 13.56 -3.10 -6.71
N GLY A 204 13.61 -3.05 -5.40
CA GLY A 204 13.36 -1.81 -4.69
C GLY A 204 14.05 -1.74 -3.35
N GLY A 205 14.14 -0.52 -2.83
CA GLY A 205 14.70 -0.26 -1.52
C GLY A 205 14.06 0.96 -0.90
N ARG A 206 14.21 1.06 0.42
CA ARG A 206 13.81 2.22 1.20
C ARG A 206 14.77 2.43 2.36
N ILE A 207 15.06 3.68 2.64
CA ILE A 207 15.76 4.09 3.86
C ILE A 207 14.83 5.04 4.62
N ASP A 208 14.57 4.70 5.89
CA ASP A 208 13.90 5.59 6.84
C ASP A 208 14.92 6.06 7.87
N ILE A 209 14.99 7.35 8.14
CA ILE A 209 15.90 7.98 9.12
C ILE A 209 15.06 8.72 10.15
N LEU A 210 15.29 8.42 11.43
CA LEU A 210 14.66 9.10 12.56
C LEU A 210 15.75 9.78 13.40
N PRO A 211 16.10 11.03 13.10
CA PRO A 211 17.22 11.71 13.76
C PRO A 211 16.94 12.06 15.23
N LEU A 212 15.68 12.14 15.63
CA LEU A 212 15.22 12.50 16.96
C LEU A 212 14.63 11.32 17.74
N GLY A 213 14.94 10.09 17.32
CA GLY A 213 14.45 8.86 17.94
C GLY A 213 13.06 8.44 17.48
N ASN A 214 12.65 7.24 17.89
CA ASN A 214 11.36 6.68 17.54
C ASN A 214 10.19 7.55 18.02
N PHE A 215 9.08 7.48 17.31
CA PHE A 215 7.79 7.94 17.80
C PHE A 215 7.38 7.15 19.06
N LYS A 216 6.48 7.70 19.86
CA LYS A 216 5.84 6.96 20.97
C LYS A 216 5.28 5.64 20.43
N LYS A 217 5.37 4.59 21.25
CA LYS A 217 4.88 3.25 20.89
C LYS A 217 3.44 3.30 20.37
N GLY A 218 3.24 2.82 19.14
CA GLY A 218 1.96 2.79 18.45
C GLY A 218 1.50 4.14 17.88
N ASN A 219 2.40 5.12 17.76
CA ASN A 219 2.18 6.37 17.04
C ASN A 219 2.89 6.39 15.66
N ASP A 220 3.82 5.47 15.45
CA ASP A 220 4.54 5.21 14.20
C ASP A 220 3.65 4.65 13.09
N GLY A 221 2.55 3.97 13.45
CA GLY A 221 1.58 3.38 12.52
C GLY A 221 0.55 4.36 11.95
N TYR A 222 0.65 5.66 12.17
CA TYR A 222 -0.30 6.69 11.72
C TYR A 222 0.42 7.90 11.15
N ILE A 223 -0.24 8.64 10.27
CA ILE A 223 0.20 9.99 9.87
C ILE A 223 -0.13 10.97 10.99
N ALA A 224 -1.37 10.96 11.49
CA ALA A 224 -1.82 11.82 12.57
C ALA A 224 -1.05 11.57 13.89
N ASP A 225 -0.81 12.60 14.68
CA ASP A 225 -0.18 12.49 16.00
C ASP A 225 -1.21 12.13 17.10
N LEU A 226 -1.72 10.89 17.06
CA LEU A 226 -2.74 10.40 17.99
C LEU A 226 -2.25 10.24 19.44
N LYS A 227 -0.93 10.12 19.66
CA LYS A 227 -0.32 9.95 20.98
C LYS A 227 0.26 11.23 21.57
N HIS A 228 0.14 12.35 20.84
CA HIS A 228 0.67 13.64 21.25
C HIS A 228 2.14 13.55 21.67
N GLU A 229 3.05 13.48 20.69
CA GLU A 229 4.49 13.45 20.95
C GLU A 229 4.89 14.65 21.85
N ASP A 230 5.58 14.37 22.95
CA ASP A 230 5.97 15.43 23.89
C ASP A 230 7.08 16.33 23.33
N GLN A 231 7.90 15.77 22.45
CA GLN A 231 8.98 16.43 21.74
C GLN A 231 8.78 16.28 20.24
N LEU A 232 9.35 17.17 19.46
CA LEU A 232 9.36 17.05 18.02
C LEU A 232 9.97 15.71 17.61
N LYS A 233 9.27 14.99 16.76
CA LYS A 233 9.73 13.78 16.09
C LYS A 233 9.71 13.97 14.60
N VAL A 234 10.74 13.45 13.95
CA VAL A 234 10.96 13.58 12.50
C VAL A 234 11.29 12.21 11.94
N LEU A 235 10.67 11.89 10.83
CA LEU A 235 11.04 10.75 9.99
C LEU A 235 11.30 11.27 8.58
N LEU A 236 12.46 10.95 8.04
CA LEU A 236 12.85 11.18 6.65
C LEU A 236 12.83 9.83 5.94
N GLY A 237 12.22 9.76 4.76
CA GLY A 237 12.15 8.54 3.98
C GLY A 237 12.55 8.77 2.53
N SER A 238 13.31 7.84 1.97
CA SER A 238 13.63 7.77 0.55
C SER A 238 13.36 6.36 0.06
N ALA A 239 12.62 6.21 -1.06
CA ALA A 239 12.35 4.92 -1.66
C ALA A 239 12.58 4.95 -3.16
N TYR A 240 13.03 3.82 -3.69
CA TYR A 240 13.28 3.62 -5.11
C TYR A 240 12.78 2.25 -5.54
N SER A 241 12.23 2.16 -6.74
CA SER A 241 11.92 0.88 -7.38
C SER A 241 12.27 0.89 -8.87
N TYR A 242 12.69 -0.27 -9.36
CA TYR A 242 13.02 -0.54 -10.75
C TYR A 242 12.33 -1.84 -11.16
N ASN A 243 11.32 -1.73 -12.03
CA ASN A 243 10.56 -2.85 -12.56
C ASN A 243 11.04 -3.15 -13.98
N ILE A 244 11.59 -4.34 -14.20
CA ILE A 244 12.11 -4.77 -15.48
C ILE A 244 10.94 -5.27 -16.34
N GLY A 245 10.76 -4.67 -17.50
CA GLY A 245 9.72 -5.11 -18.44
C GLY A 245 8.31 -4.85 -17.96
N ALA A 246 8.02 -3.67 -17.42
CA ALA A 246 6.69 -3.29 -16.96
C ALA A 246 5.69 -3.23 -18.11
N SER A 247 4.52 -3.81 -17.93
CA SER A 247 3.39 -3.76 -18.86
C SER A 247 2.04 -3.52 -18.17
N ASN A 248 2.07 -2.80 -17.04
CA ASN A 248 0.90 -2.28 -16.33
C ASN A 248 1.12 -0.80 -16.01
N LYS A 249 0.06 -0.03 -16.06
CA LYS A 249 0.09 1.45 -15.97
C LYS A 249 0.88 2.03 -14.78
N VAL A 250 0.90 1.33 -13.64
CA VAL A 250 1.63 1.74 -12.42
C VAL A 250 2.73 0.74 -12.02
N GLY A 251 3.04 -0.25 -12.88
CA GLY A 251 4.03 -1.29 -12.60
C GLY A 251 3.65 -2.17 -11.41
N GLU A 252 2.37 -2.46 -11.26
CA GLU A 252 1.79 -3.39 -10.30
C GLU A 252 0.94 -4.45 -11.02
N GLY A 253 1.51 -5.06 -12.06
CA GLY A 253 0.95 -6.07 -12.94
C GLY A 253 1.71 -6.17 -14.25
N HIS A 254 1.38 -7.20 -15.03
CA HIS A 254 1.89 -7.42 -16.37
C HIS A 254 0.75 -7.74 -17.35
N GLY A 255 0.99 -7.51 -18.66
CA GLY A 255 0.08 -7.94 -19.73
C GLY A 255 -1.06 -6.98 -20.08
N ASP A 256 -1.11 -5.76 -19.55
CA ASP A 256 -2.11 -4.77 -19.94
C ASP A 256 -1.82 -4.20 -21.34
N PHE A 257 -0.55 -4.17 -21.74
CA PHE A 257 -0.09 -3.77 -23.08
C PHE A 257 1.14 -4.55 -23.49
N MET A 258 1.43 -4.55 -24.79
CA MET A 258 2.62 -5.17 -25.36
C MET A 258 3.32 -4.22 -26.30
N LEU A 259 4.66 -4.19 -26.22
CA LEU A 259 5.55 -3.57 -27.19
C LEU A 259 6.49 -4.62 -27.77
N TYR A 260 7.04 -4.35 -28.95
CA TYR A 260 7.82 -5.32 -29.71
C TYR A 260 9.17 -4.72 -30.15
N ASP A 261 10.14 -5.57 -30.40
CA ASP A 261 11.40 -5.20 -31.05
C ASP A 261 11.28 -5.25 -32.58
N THR A 262 12.37 -4.93 -33.28
CA THR A 262 12.45 -4.99 -34.75
C THR A 262 12.25 -6.38 -35.34
N THR A 263 12.30 -7.44 -34.54
CA THR A 263 12.09 -8.83 -34.95
C THR A 263 10.69 -9.35 -34.59
N GLY A 264 9.83 -8.49 -34.03
CA GLY A 264 8.48 -8.84 -33.60
C GLY A 264 8.43 -9.60 -32.27
N LYS A 265 9.52 -9.68 -31.53
CA LYS A 265 9.53 -10.24 -30.18
C LYS A 265 9.08 -9.20 -29.17
N VAL A 266 8.42 -9.67 -28.12
CA VAL A 266 8.00 -8.81 -27.01
C VAL A 266 9.22 -8.10 -26.40
N LYS A 267 9.09 -6.79 -26.26
CA LYS A 267 10.09 -5.89 -25.68
C LYS A 267 9.37 -4.84 -24.84
N LEU A 268 9.34 -5.05 -23.54
CA LEU A 268 8.67 -4.16 -22.58
C LEU A 268 9.62 -3.08 -22.06
N PRO A 269 9.10 -1.90 -21.68
CA PRO A 269 9.89 -0.85 -21.05
C PRO A 269 10.24 -1.20 -19.62
N ASP A 270 11.34 -0.67 -19.11
CA ASP A 270 11.62 -0.68 -17.69
C ASP A 270 10.98 0.56 -17.04
N TYR A 271 10.40 0.38 -15.83
CA TYR A 271 9.68 1.42 -15.14
C TYR A 271 10.34 1.74 -13.81
N ARG A 272 10.63 3.01 -13.56
CA ARG A 272 11.32 3.52 -12.38
C ARG A 272 10.42 4.44 -11.60
N LYS A 273 10.42 4.29 -10.27
CA LYS A 273 9.79 5.23 -9.36
C LYS A 273 10.75 5.60 -8.23
N PHE A 274 10.81 6.88 -7.94
CA PHE A 274 11.59 7.47 -6.86
C PHE A 274 10.66 8.26 -5.97
N TYR A 275 10.78 8.09 -4.66
CA TYR A 275 9.95 8.77 -3.67
C TYR A 275 10.83 9.37 -2.57
N GLU A 276 10.49 10.58 -2.16
CA GLU A 276 11.01 11.22 -0.95
C GLU A 276 9.85 11.57 -0.04
N ASP A 277 10.04 11.44 1.26
CA ASP A 277 9.03 11.82 2.24
C ASP A 277 9.63 12.35 3.54
N ILE A 278 8.84 13.20 4.21
CA ILE A 278 9.13 13.73 5.53
C ILE A 278 7.86 13.72 6.37
N LEU A 279 7.94 13.19 7.60
CA LEU A 279 6.84 13.18 8.55
C LEU A 279 7.29 13.81 9.87
N PHE A 280 6.60 14.89 10.26
CA PHE A 280 6.76 15.55 11.55
C PHE A 280 5.60 15.25 12.47
N LYS A 281 5.87 15.10 13.77
CA LYS A 281 4.84 15.02 14.82
C LYS A 281 5.26 15.78 16.07
N TYR A 282 4.34 16.55 16.62
CA TYR A 282 4.56 17.31 17.85
C TYR A 282 3.25 17.77 18.49
N LYS A 283 3.00 17.36 19.74
CA LYS A 283 1.87 17.81 20.59
C LYS A 283 0.49 17.76 19.91
N GLY A 284 0.22 16.73 19.12
CA GLY A 284 -1.02 16.55 18.36
C GLY A 284 -0.96 17.08 16.93
N PHE A 285 0.05 17.87 16.56
CA PHE A 285 0.29 18.32 15.19
C PHE A 285 1.05 17.26 14.40
N SER A 286 0.67 17.06 13.15
CA SER A 286 1.39 16.24 12.18
C SER A 286 1.50 16.94 10.84
N LEU A 287 2.61 16.72 10.14
CA LEU A 287 2.84 17.21 8.78
C LEU A 287 3.56 16.10 7.98
N LEU A 288 2.96 15.68 6.89
CA LEU A 288 3.55 14.79 5.88
C LEU A 288 3.79 15.60 4.61
N GLY A 289 5.03 15.56 4.11
CA GLY A 289 5.40 16.01 2.78
C GLY A 289 5.91 14.82 1.99
N GLU A 290 5.50 14.69 0.73
CA GLU A 290 5.91 13.61 -0.17
C GLU A 290 6.20 14.17 -1.56
N TYR A 291 7.15 13.55 -2.24
CA TYR A 291 7.48 13.75 -3.65
C TYR A 291 7.59 12.41 -4.35
N VAL A 292 7.20 12.37 -5.62
CA VAL A 292 7.39 11.23 -6.51
C VAL A 292 7.93 11.68 -7.86
N ASN A 293 8.76 10.84 -8.47
CA ASN A 293 9.07 10.89 -9.88
C ASN A 293 8.99 9.48 -10.47
N ALA A 294 8.22 9.33 -11.55
CA ALA A 294 8.01 8.06 -12.25
C ALA A 294 8.38 8.24 -13.73
N THR A 295 9.26 7.39 -14.25
CA THR A 295 9.74 7.46 -15.63
C THR A 295 10.00 6.09 -16.23
N ALA A 296 9.95 5.98 -17.55
CA ALA A 296 10.21 4.76 -18.30
C ALA A 296 11.56 4.83 -19.03
N THR A 297 12.20 3.67 -19.18
CA THR A 297 13.45 3.52 -19.92
C THR A 297 13.40 2.29 -20.84
N SER A 298 14.50 2.01 -21.57
CA SER A 298 14.60 0.87 -22.48
C SER A 298 13.65 0.95 -23.71
N LEU A 299 13.23 2.18 -24.11
CA LEU A 299 12.24 2.43 -25.16
C LEU A 299 12.81 2.40 -26.59
N LYS A 300 14.13 2.58 -26.76
CA LYS A 300 14.75 2.66 -28.09
C LYS A 300 14.54 1.36 -28.89
N GLY A 301 13.97 1.49 -30.09
CA GLY A 301 13.69 0.36 -30.97
C GLY A 301 12.49 -0.48 -30.50
N SER A 302 11.52 0.14 -29.84
CA SER A 302 10.24 -0.44 -29.53
C SER A 302 9.19 -0.09 -30.58
N PHE A 303 8.30 -1.03 -30.88
CA PHE A 303 7.23 -0.93 -31.84
C PHE A 303 5.89 -1.27 -31.19
N LEU A 304 4.81 -0.70 -31.72
CA LEU A 304 3.45 -0.91 -31.23
C LEU A 304 2.81 -2.22 -31.77
N ASP A 305 3.42 -2.82 -32.80
CA ASP A 305 2.93 -4.05 -33.44
C ASP A 305 4.07 -5.04 -33.68
N SER A 306 3.73 -6.33 -33.70
CA SER A 306 4.69 -7.41 -33.89
C SER A 306 5.31 -7.47 -35.31
N ALA A 307 4.72 -6.78 -36.28
CA ALA A 307 5.29 -6.67 -37.63
C ALA A 307 6.33 -5.53 -37.72
N ALA A 308 6.57 -4.81 -36.63
CA ALA A 308 7.48 -3.67 -36.53
C ALA A 308 7.19 -2.59 -37.58
N THR A 309 5.92 -2.34 -37.88
CA THR A 309 5.51 -1.34 -38.88
C THR A 309 5.37 0.06 -38.29
N ARG A 310 4.99 0.17 -37.00
CA ARG A 310 4.82 1.42 -36.29
C ARG A 310 5.76 1.49 -35.09
N SER A 311 6.80 2.30 -35.18
CA SER A 311 7.69 2.57 -34.05
C SER A 311 6.97 3.38 -32.97
N LEU A 312 7.28 3.08 -31.71
CA LEU A 312 6.81 3.86 -30.56
C LEU A 312 7.55 5.21 -30.56
N TYR A 313 6.81 6.33 -30.55
CA TYR A 313 7.37 7.62 -30.20
C TYR A 313 7.58 7.71 -28.68
N LEU A 314 8.65 8.39 -28.25
CA LEU A 314 9.00 8.44 -26.81
C LEU A 314 7.90 9.03 -25.94
N THR A 315 7.11 9.97 -26.45
CA THR A 315 5.99 10.59 -25.74
C THR A 315 4.77 9.66 -25.62
N GLU A 316 4.59 8.73 -26.59
CA GLU A 316 3.45 7.79 -26.58
C GLU A 316 3.51 6.79 -25.41
N ILE A 317 4.68 6.58 -24.80
CA ILE A 317 4.78 5.68 -23.63
C ILE A 317 3.93 6.15 -22.45
N SER A 318 3.63 7.44 -22.35
CA SER A 318 2.74 8.00 -21.33
C SER A 318 1.28 7.56 -21.50
N GLU A 319 0.89 7.02 -22.66
CA GLU A 319 -0.43 6.41 -22.88
C GLU A 319 -0.54 5.00 -22.26
N TYR A 320 0.56 4.40 -21.87
CA TYR A 320 0.67 3.05 -21.32
C TYR A 320 1.13 3.02 -19.87
N LEU A 321 1.98 3.97 -19.46
CA LEU A 321 2.53 4.08 -18.12
C LEU A 321 2.22 5.46 -17.51
N VAL A 322 2.02 5.49 -16.21
CA VAL A 322 1.90 6.73 -15.41
C VAL A 322 3.29 7.34 -15.29
N LEU A 323 3.57 8.38 -16.05
CA LEU A 323 4.87 9.05 -16.09
C LEU A 323 4.74 10.51 -15.70
N GLY A 324 5.64 10.97 -14.85
CA GLY A 324 5.67 12.34 -14.36
C GLY A 324 6.08 12.43 -12.90
N ASP A 325 5.78 13.55 -12.31
CA ASP A 325 6.10 13.83 -10.92
C ASP A 325 4.89 14.35 -10.12
N GLY A 326 5.07 14.48 -8.82
CA GLY A 326 4.03 15.04 -7.99
C GLY A 326 4.48 15.34 -6.57
N TYR A 327 3.63 16.13 -5.90
CA TYR A 327 3.80 16.53 -4.51
C TYR A 327 2.52 16.28 -3.73
N ASN A 328 2.68 15.81 -2.48
CA ASN A 328 1.63 15.75 -1.48
C ASN A 328 2.10 16.48 -0.23
N VAL A 329 1.30 17.40 0.27
CA VAL A 329 1.50 18.05 1.57
C VAL A 329 0.22 17.88 2.37
N GLN A 330 0.33 17.20 3.51
CA GLN A 330 -0.79 16.88 4.39
C GLN A 330 -0.46 17.29 5.81
N ALA A 331 -1.29 18.12 6.41
CA ALA A 331 -1.14 18.60 7.78
C ALA A 331 -2.41 18.32 8.59
N GLY A 332 -2.26 18.08 9.89
CA GLY A 332 -3.39 17.90 10.77
C GLY A 332 -3.07 18.19 12.22
N TYR A 333 -4.10 18.51 12.97
CA TYR A 333 -4.02 18.70 14.41
C TYR A 333 -5.10 17.91 15.14
N VAL A 334 -4.66 17.02 16.01
CA VAL A 334 -5.53 16.23 16.87
C VAL A 334 -5.58 16.84 18.26
N THR A 335 -6.77 17.19 18.75
CA THR A 335 -6.96 17.67 20.12
C THR A 335 -6.86 16.52 21.13
N LYS A 336 -6.61 16.83 22.42
CA LYS A 336 -6.66 15.80 23.49
C LYS A 336 -8.02 15.16 23.64
N SER A 337 -9.09 15.84 23.24
CA SER A 337 -10.46 15.31 23.23
C SER A 337 -10.74 14.43 22.00
N GLY A 338 -9.77 14.27 21.08
CA GLY A 338 -9.88 13.39 19.92
C GLY A 338 -10.59 14.01 18.70
N TYR A 339 -10.74 15.32 18.60
CA TYR A 339 -11.12 15.98 17.36
C TYR A 339 -9.89 16.30 16.54
N SER A 340 -9.96 16.11 15.22
CA SER A 340 -8.92 16.46 14.27
C SER A 340 -9.45 17.35 13.18
N LEU A 341 -8.66 18.35 12.80
CA LEU A 341 -8.81 19.10 11.56
C LEU A 341 -7.60 18.79 10.69
N ASP A 342 -7.85 18.38 9.46
CA ASP A 342 -6.84 17.87 8.54
C ASP A 342 -6.97 18.58 7.19
N LEU A 343 -5.84 18.94 6.60
CA LEU A 343 -5.71 19.61 5.30
C LEU A 343 -4.74 18.84 4.43
N ARG A 344 -5.03 18.73 3.13
CA ARG A 344 -4.14 18.11 2.13
C ARG A 344 -4.17 18.91 0.83
N TYR A 345 -2.98 19.13 0.30
CA TYR A 345 -2.75 19.68 -1.04
C TYR A 345 -1.90 18.71 -1.85
N GLU A 346 -2.30 18.46 -3.08
CA GLU A 346 -1.62 17.55 -3.99
C GLU A 346 -1.53 18.19 -5.36
N LYS A 347 -0.38 18.03 -6.02
CA LYS A 347 -0.17 18.44 -7.39
C LYS A 347 0.59 17.35 -8.13
N LEU A 348 0.10 16.97 -9.30
CA LEU A 348 0.71 15.98 -10.19
C LEU A 348 0.92 16.61 -11.55
N ASN A 349 2.08 16.35 -12.15
CA ASN A 349 2.48 16.86 -13.45
C ASN A 349 2.83 15.66 -14.36
N GLN A 350 2.33 15.67 -15.58
CA GLN A 350 2.68 14.68 -16.60
C GLN A 350 4.14 14.87 -17.06
N GLU A 351 4.81 13.78 -17.47
CA GLU A 351 6.19 13.86 -17.99
C GLU A 351 6.25 14.46 -19.39
N PHE A 352 5.26 14.16 -20.22
CA PHE A 352 5.15 14.62 -21.60
C PHE A 352 3.84 15.35 -21.80
N ASP A 353 3.85 16.43 -22.56
CA ASP A 353 2.65 17.13 -23.03
C ASP A 353 1.92 16.25 -24.06
N ASN A 354 1.09 15.34 -23.56
CA ASN A 354 0.34 14.36 -24.34
C ASN A 354 -1.06 14.18 -23.71
N ASP A 355 -2.08 14.60 -24.45
CA ASP A 355 -3.48 14.55 -24.00
C ASP A 355 -4.05 13.14 -23.82
N ALA A 356 -3.40 12.14 -24.42
CA ALA A 356 -3.71 10.74 -24.27
C ALA A 356 -2.95 10.08 -23.10
N ALA A 357 -2.09 10.82 -22.39
CA ALA A 357 -1.35 10.32 -21.25
C ALA A 357 -2.29 9.83 -20.13
N ILE A 358 -1.91 8.75 -19.46
CA ILE A 358 -2.65 8.23 -18.30
C ILE A 358 -2.60 9.24 -17.14
N LEU A 359 -1.46 9.86 -16.92
CA LEU A 359 -1.31 10.96 -15.98
C LEU A 359 -1.45 12.28 -16.73
N LEU A 360 -2.45 13.05 -16.39
CA LEU A 360 -2.61 14.43 -16.80
C LEU A 360 -2.28 15.36 -15.63
N ASP A 361 -1.96 16.61 -15.94
CA ASP A 361 -1.75 17.64 -14.94
C ASP A 361 -3.00 17.82 -14.09
N GLN A 362 -2.83 17.72 -12.78
CA GLN A 362 -3.95 17.82 -11.85
C GLN A 362 -3.51 18.31 -10.48
N GLU A 363 -4.43 18.94 -9.79
CA GLU A 363 -4.26 19.35 -8.41
C GLU A 363 -5.50 19.03 -7.57
N ALA A 364 -5.30 18.80 -6.28
CA ALA A 364 -6.40 18.55 -5.36
C ALA A 364 -6.18 19.23 -4.01
N TYR A 365 -7.27 19.69 -3.45
CA TYR A 365 -7.36 20.26 -2.12
C TYR A 365 -8.38 19.46 -1.31
N THR A 366 -7.99 18.99 -0.12
CA THR A 366 -8.89 18.25 0.75
C THR A 366 -8.89 18.85 2.15
N ILE A 367 -10.07 19.03 2.71
CA ILE A 367 -10.27 19.35 4.12
C ILE A 367 -11.01 18.19 4.79
N GLY A 368 -10.54 17.76 5.97
CA GLY A 368 -11.11 16.66 6.74
C GLY A 368 -11.36 17.04 8.19
N LEU A 369 -12.44 16.50 8.74
CA LEU A 369 -12.77 16.55 10.15
C LEU A 369 -12.94 15.13 10.66
N THR A 370 -12.22 14.78 11.73
CA THR A 370 -12.30 13.45 12.34
C THR A 370 -12.59 13.54 13.82
N LYS A 371 -13.47 12.68 14.30
CA LYS A 371 -13.65 12.41 15.73
C LYS A 371 -13.13 11.02 16.04
N TYR A 372 -12.04 10.94 16.80
CA TYR A 372 -11.49 9.72 17.37
C TYR A 372 -12.11 9.48 18.75
N PHE A 373 -12.90 8.41 18.92
CA PHE A 373 -13.55 8.08 20.20
C PHE A 373 -12.67 7.20 21.10
N LYS A 374 -12.00 6.22 20.49
CA LYS A 374 -11.01 5.34 21.16
C LYS A 374 -9.74 5.25 20.31
N GLY A 375 -9.04 6.37 20.16
CA GLY A 375 -7.97 6.48 19.18
C GLY A 375 -8.49 6.10 17.79
N ASN A 376 -7.72 5.34 17.02
CA ASN A 376 -8.13 4.89 15.69
C ASN A 376 -9.16 3.74 15.68
N ASN A 377 -9.43 3.12 16.84
CA ASN A 377 -10.27 1.92 16.90
C ASN A 377 -11.76 2.21 16.67
N PHE A 378 -12.20 3.42 16.97
CA PHE A 378 -13.52 3.92 16.59
C PHE A 378 -13.39 5.38 16.20
N LYS A 379 -13.71 5.69 14.95
CA LYS A 379 -13.68 7.07 14.45
C LYS A 379 -14.84 7.34 13.49
N ILE A 380 -15.21 8.61 13.44
CA ILE A 380 -16.12 9.18 12.42
C ILE A 380 -15.33 10.25 11.68
N GLN A 381 -15.40 10.23 10.36
CA GLN A 381 -14.66 11.15 9.49
C GLN A 381 -15.61 11.80 8.50
N ALA A 382 -15.40 13.08 8.22
CA ALA A 382 -15.98 13.78 7.10
C ALA A 382 -14.87 14.46 6.31
N ALA A 383 -14.94 14.44 4.99
CA ALA A 383 -13.95 15.08 4.13
C ALA A 383 -14.63 15.70 2.90
N VAL A 384 -14.09 16.81 2.44
CA VAL A 384 -14.46 17.41 1.16
C VAL A 384 -13.20 17.66 0.37
N SER A 385 -13.18 17.17 -0.86
CA SER A 385 -12.07 17.33 -1.82
C SER A 385 -12.54 18.12 -3.04
N SER A 386 -11.68 18.99 -3.56
CA SER A 386 -11.83 19.64 -4.87
C SER A 386 -10.63 19.23 -5.72
N LYS A 387 -10.87 18.53 -6.81
CA LYS A 387 -9.84 18.14 -7.79
C LYS A 387 -10.07 18.93 -9.08
N ASN A 388 -8.99 19.50 -9.60
CA ASN A 388 -8.91 20.12 -10.91
C ASN A 388 -8.04 19.23 -11.79
N LEU A 389 -8.51 18.88 -12.99
CA LEU A 389 -7.83 18.09 -13.98
C LEU A 389 -7.74 18.90 -15.26
N ASP A 390 -6.53 19.14 -15.72
CA ASP A 390 -6.30 19.83 -16.99
C ASP A 390 -6.35 18.82 -18.14
N LYS A 391 -7.22 19.08 -19.12
CA LYS A 391 -7.41 18.24 -20.29
C LYS A 391 -7.47 19.11 -21.54
N TYR A 392 -6.77 18.69 -22.56
CA TYR A 392 -6.87 19.33 -23.87
C TYR A 392 -8.24 19.05 -24.52
N ASN A 393 -8.85 20.10 -25.02
CA ASN A 393 -10.07 20.00 -25.81
C ASN A 393 -9.73 20.18 -27.29
N ALA A 394 -9.75 19.10 -28.06
CA ALA A 394 -9.42 19.08 -29.48
C ALA A 394 -10.36 19.95 -30.32
N THR A 395 -11.58 20.26 -29.85
CA THR A 395 -12.54 21.10 -30.57
C THR A 395 -12.21 22.60 -30.42
N THR A 396 -11.81 23.02 -29.22
CA THR A 396 -11.48 24.41 -28.90
C THR A 396 -10.01 24.73 -29.02
N THR A 397 -9.15 23.70 -29.15
CA THR A 397 -7.67 23.79 -29.16
C THR A 397 -7.10 24.44 -27.90
N ASN A 398 -7.82 24.38 -26.79
CA ASN A 398 -7.44 24.96 -25.51
C ASN A 398 -7.37 23.87 -24.42
N ILE A 399 -6.61 24.15 -23.35
CA ILE A 399 -6.66 23.37 -22.12
C ILE A 399 -7.92 23.76 -21.34
N GLU A 400 -8.74 22.81 -21.02
CA GLU A 400 -9.92 22.96 -20.17
C GLU A 400 -9.68 22.28 -18.81
N THR A 401 -9.91 23.02 -17.73
CA THR A 401 -9.80 22.47 -16.38
C THR A 401 -11.16 21.90 -15.97
N ILE A 402 -11.22 20.58 -15.78
CA ILE A 402 -12.40 19.86 -15.31
C ILE A 402 -12.35 19.77 -13.79
N LYS A 403 -13.33 20.36 -13.13
CA LYS A 403 -13.44 20.36 -11.67
C LYS A 403 -14.34 19.23 -11.17
N THR A 404 -13.84 18.47 -10.18
CA THR A 404 -14.62 17.48 -9.44
C THR A 404 -14.63 17.82 -7.97
N ILE A 405 -15.81 17.80 -7.34
CA ILE A 405 -15.99 17.95 -5.90
C ILE A 405 -16.49 16.63 -5.34
N THR A 406 -15.78 16.09 -4.35
CA THR A 406 -16.17 14.88 -3.64
C THR A 406 -16.37 15.20 -2.17
N ALA A 407 -17.53 14.83 -1.61
CA ALA A 407 -17.81 14.93 -0.19
C ALA A 407 -18.04 13.53 0.39
N GLN A 408 -17.39 13.22 1.50
CA GLN A 408 -17.41 11.88 2.11
C GLN A 408 -17.76 11.96 3.59
N PHE A 409 -18.49 10.94 4.04
CA PHE A 409 -18.72 10.69 5.45
C PHE A 409 -18.46 9.20 5.73
N ALA A 410 -17.65 8.90 6.73
CA ALA A 410 -17.23 7.54 7.05
C ALA A 410 -17.36 7.24 8.54
N VAL A 411 -17.77 6.02 8.85
CA VAL A 411 -17.74 5.44 10.20
C VAL A 411 -16.88 4.20 10.17
N GLN A 412 -15.90 4.12 11.06
CA GLN A 412 -14.96 3.00 11.17
C GLN A 412 -14.96 2.42 12.56
N VAL A 413 -14.96 1.08 12.64
CA VAL A 413 -14.79 0.30 13.87
C VAL A 413 -13.73 -0.77 13.63
N VAL A 414 -12.73 -0.83 14.51
CA VAL A 414 -11.66 -1.86 14.54
C VAL A 414 -11.94 -2.80 15.70
N PHE A 415 -11.92 -4.10 15.48
CA PHE A 415 -12.22 -5.13 16.48
C PHE A 415 -11.14 -6.21 16.58
#